data_9fafdd33fc5771a4ce210d1f9aadaed8
#
_entry.id   9fafdd33fc5771a4ce210d1f9aadaed8
#
_cell.length_a   1.000
_cell.length_b   1.000
_cell.length_c   1.000
_cell.angle_alpha   90.00
_cell.angle_beta   90.00
_cell.angle_gamma   90.00
#
_symmetry.space_group_name_H-M   'P 1'
#
loop_
_entity.id
_entity.type
_entity.pdbx_description
1 polymer ?
#
loop_
_entity_poly.entity_id
_entity_poly.type
_entity_poly.pdbx_seq_one_letter_code
_entity_poly.pdbx_strand_id
1 'polypeptide(L)'
;MGIKYQLETIPVWDGIQSQSECFICDLMQEAQADNLKFFLGSSVMNPETRVRVNSTGFCPEHTAMLVESGHPNSMAVLWETHLERTRERLEKTFKDMESGRNLKKTLLNLDAALEKREQGCLICQRMKDRLDRYCFTIPYLWGQEPQFRKAFEQSKGFCLHHTAHILRMSLEALDGKQQKEFAASLAELQQRNLDRIASDLVYMIEHYKSENRAA
;
A
#
# COMPACT_ATOMS: atom_id res chain seq x y z
N MET A 1 13.30 1.30 24.35
CA MET A 1 12.01 1.53 23.67
C MET A 1 11.47 0.19 23.17
N GLY A 2 10.20 -0.13 23.42
CA GLY A 2 9.60 -1.34 22.83
C GLY A 2 9.41 -1.17 21.32
N ILE A 3 9.61 -2.26 20.56
CA ILE A 3 9.38 -2.26 19.12
C ILE A 3 7.87 -2.11 18.88
N LYS A 4 7.46 -1.02 18.24
CA LYS A 4 6.05 -0.68 17.99
C LYS A 4 5.44 -1.52 16.85
N TYR A 5 6.26 -1.90 15.87
CA TYR A 5 5.85 -2.64 14.68
C TYR A 5 6.46 -4.03 14.66
N GLN A 6 5.72 -4.99 14.10
CA GLN A 6 6.30 -6.28 13.74
C GLN A 6 7.36 -6.07 12.65
N LEU A 7 8.56 -6.59 12.87
CA LEU A 7 9.64 -6.49 11.90
C LEU A 7 9.42 -7.46 10.72
N GLU A 8 9.64 -6.96 9.54
CA GLU A 8 9.60 -7.71 8.27
C GLU A 8 11.04 -7.93 7.77
N THR A 9 11.87 -8.56 8.61
CA THR A 9 13.32 -8.66 8.40
C THR A 9 13.69 -9.42 7.12
N ILE A 10 13.09 -10.59 6.89
CA ILE A 10 13.40 -11.42 5.73
C ILE A 10 13.09 -10.71 4.42
N PRO A 11 11.84 -10.26 4.14
CA PRO A 11 11.54 -9.63 2.87
C PRO A 11 12.29 -8.30 2.67
N VAL A 12 12.64 -7.59 3.74
CA VAL A 12 13.45 -6.37 3.65
C VAL A 12 14.90 -6.69 3.33
N TRP A 13 15.47 -7.75 3.89
CA TRP A 13 16.83 -8.22 3.55
C TRP A 13 16.91 -8.73 2.10
N ASP A 14 15.96 -9.54 1.67
CA ASP A 14 15.90 -10.06 0.30
C ASP A 14 15.74 -8.89 -0.69
N GLY A 15 14.86 -7.94 -0.36
CA GLY A 15 14.60 -6.77 -1.17
C GLY A 15 15.80 -5.83 -1.33
N ILE A 16 16.54 -5.54 -0.24
CA ILE A 16 17.69 -4.63 -0.30
C ILE A 16 18.85 -5.22 -1.12
N GLN A 17 18.93 -6.54 -1.23
CA GLN A 17 19.92 -7.24 -2.04
C GLN A 17 19.47 -7.44 -3.50
N SER A 18 18.20 -7.17 -3.80
CA SER A 18 17.67 -7.28 -5.16
C SER A 18 18.22 -6.16 -6.06
N GLN A 19 18.14 -6.37 -7.37
CA GLN A 19 18.49 -5.34 -8.35
C GLN A 19 17.32 -4.43 -8.74
N SER A 20 16.27 -4.42 -7.90
CA SER A 20 15.10 -3.57 -8.12
C SER A 20 15.43 -2.08 -7.94
N GLU A 21 14.81 -1.24 -8.74
CA GLU A 21 14.88 0.22 -8.59
C GLU A 21 14.17 0.72 -7.32
N CYS A 22 13.18 -0.04 -6.84
CA CYS A 22 12.52 0.19 -5.56
C CYS A 22 11.87 -1.11 -5.08
N PHE A 23 12.57 -1.90 -4.29
CA PHE A 23 12.07 -3.19 -3.82
C PHE A 23 10.79 -3.07 -2.96
N ILE A 24 10.52 -1.91 -2.35
CA ILE A 24 9.25 -1.69 -1.65
C ILE A 24 8.08 -1.69 -2.64
N CYS A 25 8.26 -1.18 -3.88
CA CYS A 25 7.23 -1.28 -4.92
C CYS A 25 6.91 -2.76 -5.23
N ASP A 26 7.94 -3.59 -5.34
CA ASP A 26 7.78 -5.03 -5.64
C ASP A 26 7.07 -5.74 -4.48
N LEU A 27 7.53 -5.53 -3.25
CA LEU A 27 6.88 -6.08 -2.05
C LEU A 27 5.42 -5.63 -1.90
N MET A 28 5.11 -4.41 -2.29
CA MET A 28 3.73 -3.91 -2.25
C MET A 28 2.86 -4.52 -3.34
N GLN A 29 3.42 -4.79 -4.52
CA GLN A 29 2.72 -5.50 -5.58
C GLN A 29 2.41 -6.95 -5.18
N GLU A 30 3.37 -7.65 -4.58
CA GLU A 30 3.15 -8.99 -4.01
C GLU A 30 2.11 -8.96 -2.90
N ALA A 31 2.21 -8.00 -1.98
CA ALA A 31 1.24 -7.84 -0.90
C ALA A 31 -0.19 -7.59 -1.41
N GLN A 32 -0.35 -6.86 -2.51
CA GLN A 32 -1.65 -6.65 -3.15
C GLN A 32 -2.20 -7.97 -3.71
N ALA A 33 -1.38 -8.73 -4.44
CA ALA A 33 -1.78 -10.02 -4.98
C ALA A 33 -2.15 -11.01 -3.85
N ASP A 34 -1.39 -11.04 -2.76
CA ASP A 34 -1.69 -11.87 -1.59
C ASP A 34 -3.01 -11.49 -0.91
N ASN A 35 -3.31 -10.19 -0.82
CA ASN A 35 -4.57 -9.73 -0.26
C ASN A 35 -5.77 -10.11 -1.15
N LEU A 36 -5.64 -10.01 -2.47
CA LEU A 36 -6.68 -10.48 -3.40
C LEU A 36 -6.91 -11.98 -3.23
N LYS A 37 -5.84 -12.79 -3.24
CA LYS A 37 -5.91 -14.25 -2.99
C LYS A 37 -6.52 -14.56 -1.62
N PHE A 38 -6.19 -13.80 -0.58
CA PHE A 38 -6.74 -13.99 0.76
C PHE A 38 -8.25 -13.81 0.77
N PHE A 39 -8.77 -12.72 0.20
CA PHE A 39 -10.21 -12.43 0.21
C PHE A 39 -11.03 -13.34 -0.74
N LEU A 40 -10.40 -13.95 -1.74
CA LEU A 40 -11.05 -14.85 -2.69
C LEU A 40 -10.78 -16.33 -2.41
N GLY A 41 -9.90 -16.63 -1.47
CA GLY A 41 -9.55 -18.00 -1.05
C GLY A 41 -10.40 -18.52 0.11
N SER A 42 -9.78 -19.34 0.95
CA SER A 42 -10.45 -19.99 2.10
C SER A 42 -11.03 -19.02 3.12
N SER A 43 -10.52 -17.79 3.20
CA SER A 43 -11.02 -16.75 4.11
C SER A 43 -12.45 -16.28 3.80
N VAL A 44 -12.96 -16.55 2.59
CA VAL A 44 -14.37 -16.30 2.20
C VAL A 44 -15.34 -16.98 3.16
N MET A 45 -15.00 -18.16 3.65
CA MET A 45 -15.84 -18.94 4.58
C MET A 45 -15.61 -18.57 6.05
N ASN A 46 -14.61 -17.74 6.35
CA ASN A 46 -14.31 -17.34 7.73
C ASN A 46 -15.31 -16.28 8.21
N PRO A 47 -16.05 -16.53 9.32
CA PRO A 47 -17.06 -15.60 9.82
C PRO A 47 -16.52 -14.22 10.18
N GLU A 48 -15.33 -14.14 10.77
CA GLU A 48 -14.72 -12.85 11.12
C GLU A 48 -14.38 -12.02 9.88
N THR A 49 -13.84 -12.66 8.84
CA THR A 49 -13.58 -12.00 7.55
C THR A 49 -14.88 -11.48 6.95
N ARG A 50 -15.94 -12.27 6.94
CA ARG A 50 -17.26 -11.84 6.43
C ARG A 50 -17.84 -10.67 7.21
N VAL A 51 -17.75 -10.68 8.55
CA VAL A 51 -18.19 -9.55 9.39
C VAL A 51 -17.42 -8.28 9.02
N ARG A 52 -16.11 -8.37 8.84
CA ARG A 52 -15.27 -7.22 8.44
C ARG A 52 -15.62 -6.73 7.03
N VAL A 53 -15.79 -7.63 6.07
CA VAL A 53 -16.22 -7.27 4.70
C VAL A 53 -17.59 -6.59 4.73
N ASN A 54 -18.54 -7.12 5.49
CA ASN A 54 -19.89 -6.57 5.62
C ASN A 54 -19.89 -5.17 6.26
N SER A 55 -18.93 -4.87 7.13
CA SER A 55 -18.86 -3.58 7.82
C SER A 55 -18.13 -2.52 7.00
N THR A 56 -17.01 -2.87 6.35
CA THR A 56 -16.08 -1.94 5.71
C THR A 56 -16.16 -2.01 4.19
N GLY A 57 -16.14 -3.23 3.62
CA GLY A 57 -16.11 -3.44 2.18
C GLY A 57 -14.75 -3.15 1.55
N PHE A 58 -14.80 -2.82 0.26
CA PHE A 58 -13.64 -2.52 -0.58
C PHE A 58 -13.88 -1.21 -1.34
N CYS A 59 -12.81 -0.50 -1.67
CA CYS A 59 -12.88 0.66 -2.55
C CYS A 59 -13.18 0.23 -4.00
N PRO A 60 -13.56 1.17 -4.89
CA PRO A 60 -13.87 0.83 -6.29
C PRO A 60 -12.73 0.10 -7.01
N GLU A 61 -11.48 0.56 -6.82
CA GLU A 61 -10.29 -0.05 -7.43
C GLU A 61 -10.11 -1.51 -7.01
N HIS A 62 -10.09 -1.79 -5.69
CA HIS A 62 -9.93 -3.15 -5.21
C HIS A 62 -11.15 -4.04 -5.49
N THR A 63 -12.35 -3.45 -5.60
CA THR A 63 -13.53 -4.18 -6.08
C THR A 63 -13.33 -4.64 -7.53
N ALA A 64 -12.86 -3.76 -8.42
CA ALA A 64 -12.57 -4.12 -9.80
C ALA A 64 -11.52 -5.24 -9.88
N MET A 65 -10.42 -5.12 -9.15
CA MET A 65 -9.37 -6.17 -9.10
C MET A 65 -9.90 -7.52 -8.59
N LEU A 66 -10.77 -7.52 -7.57
CA LEU A 66 -11.41 -8.75 -7.08
C LEU A 66 -12.29 -9.40 -8.15
N VAL A 67 -13.03 -8.60 -8.92
CA VAL A 67 -13.88 -9.10 -10.03
C VAL A 67 -13.00 -9.66 -11.15
N GLU A 68 -11.96 -8.96 -11.56
CA GLU A 68 -11.04 -9.34 -12.63
C GLU A 68 -10.20 -10.59 -12.31
N SER A 69 -10.07 -10.93 -11.02
CA SER A 69 -9.28 -12.09 -10.58
C SER A 69 -9.85 -13.46 -10.98
N GLY A 70 -11.05 -13.51 -11.55
CA GLY A 70 -11.63 -14.73 -12.13
C GLY A 70 -12.17 -15.76 -11.13
N HIS A 71 -12.53 -15.32 -9.89
CA HIS A 71 -13.12 -16.18 -8.85
C HIS A 71 -14.61 -15.86 -8.57
N PRO A 72 -15.54 -16.08 -9.54
CA PRO A 72 -16.92 -15.61 -9.43
C PRO A 72 -17.69 -16.19 -8.24
N ASN A 73 -17.44 -17.44 -7.88
CA ASN A 73 -18.12 -18.07 -6.73
C ASN A 73 -17.69 -17.42 -5.40
N SER A 74 -16.39 -17.18 -5.20
CA SER A 74 -15.88 -16.50 -4.01
C SER A 74 -16.43 -15.08 -3.91
N MET A 75 -16.48 -14.37 -5.04
CA MET A 75 -17.08 -13.04 -5.13
C MET A 75 -18.57 -13.08 -4.74
N ALA A 76 -19.35 -14.00 -5.31
CA ALA A 76 -20.78 -14.13 -4.99
C ALA A 76 -21.01 -14.32 -3.49
N VAL A 77 -20.25 -15.20 -2.82
CA VAL A 77 -20.34 -15.45 -1.38
C VAL A 77 -20.01 -14.21 -0.55
N LEU A 78 -18.97 -13.44 -0.94
CA LEU A 78 -18.62 -12.20 -0.23
C LEU A 78 -19.68 -11.12 -0.41
N TRP A 79 -20.17 -10.94 -1.64
CA TRP A 79 -21.08 -9.85 -1.98
C TRP A 79 -22.52 -10.11 -1.57
N GLU A 80 -22.97 -11.36 -1.52
CA GLU A 80 -24.32 -11.71 -1.06
C GLU A 80 -24.62 -11.08 0.30
N THR A 81 -23.86 -11.44 1.33
CA THR A 81 -24.07 -10.93 2.68
C THR A 81 -23.72 -9.45 2.83
N HIS A 82 -22.76 -8.97 2.06
CA HIS A 82 -22.40 -7.55 2.05
C HIS A 82 -23.52 -6.67 1.51
N LEU A 83 -24.17 -7.07 0.41
CA LEU A 83 -25.31 -6.38 -0.18
C LEU A 83 -26.54 -6.46 0.71
N GLU A 84 -26.81 -7.63 1.31
CA GLU A 84 -27.91 -7.80 2.26
C GLU A 84 -27.78 -6.82 3.43
N ARG A 85 -26.61 -6.76 4.07
CA ARG A 85 -26.32 -5.80 5.16
C ARG A 85 -26.37 -4.35 4.71
N THR A 86 -25.96 -4.07 3.49
CA THR A 86 -26.07 -2.73 2.92
C THR A 86 -27.53 -2.32 2.72
N ARG A 87 -28.35 -3.23 2.17
CA ARG A 87 -29.79 -3.02 1.99
C ARG A 87 -30.47 -2.74 3.32
N GLU A 88 -30.22 -3.56 4.35
CA GLU A 88 -30.78 -3.36 5.70
C GLU A 88 -30.43 -1.98 6.28
N ARG A 89 -29.17 -1.54 6.12
CA ARG A 89 -28.74 -0.22 6.62
C ARG A 89 -29.41 0.95 5.90
N LEU A 90 -29.62 0.81 4.60
CA LEU A 90 -30.20 1.87 3.77
C LEU A 90 -31.74 1.88 3.80
N GLU A 91 -32.39 0.80 4.23
CA GLU A 91 -33.85 0.66 4.21
C GLU A 91 -34.57 1.83 4.90
N LYS A 92 -34.11 2.21 6.10
CA LYS A 92 -34.66 3.35 6.83
C LYS A 92 -34.44 4.66 6.08
N THR A 93 -33.25 4.85 5.55
CA THR A 93 -32.89 6.06 4.79
C THR A 93 -33.77 6.21 3.56
N PHE A 94 -34.01 5.12 2.82
CA PHE A 94 -34.90 5.13 1.65
C PHE A 94 -36.35 5.43 2.02
N LYS A 95 -36.87 4.84 3.11
CA LYS A 95 -38.21 5.17 3.62
C LYS A 95 -38.33 6.65 4.04
N ASP A 96 -37.30 7.21 4.68
CA ASP A 96 -37.27 8.61 5.07
C ASP A 96 -37.24 9.53 3.82
N MET A 97 -36.52 9.13 2.77
CA MET A 97 -36.49 9.84 1.48
C MET A 97 -37.87 9.81 0.78
N GLU A 98 -38.50 8.63 0.71
CA GLU A 98 -39.84 8.46 0.12
C GLU A 98 -40.89 9.32 0.83
N SER A 99 -40.82 9.43 2.17
CA SER A 99 -41.75 10.24 2.96
C SER A 99 -41.52 11.74 2.83
N GLY A 100 -40.38 12.18 2.29
CA GLY A 100 -39.97 13.58 2.20
C GLY A 100 -39.74 14.27 3.55
N ARG A 101 -39.87 13.53 4.67
CA ARG A 101 -39.72 14.10 6.01
C ARG A 101 -38.26 14.36 6.31
N ASN A 102 -37.91 15.62 6.65
CA ASN A 102 -36.52 16.04 6.93
C ASN A 102 -35.52 15.70 5.81
N LEU A 103 -35.97 15.77 4.56
CA LEU A 103 -35.20 15.33 3.38
C LEU A 103 -33.75 15.86 3.36
N LYS A 104 -33.55 17.15 3.65
CA LYS A 104 -32.21 17.76 3.68
C LYS A 104 -31.27 17.04 4.66
N LYS A 105 -31.76 16.74 5.87
CA LYS A 105 -30.95 16.04 6.89
C LYS A 105 -30.68 14.60 6.47
N THR A 106 -31.65 13.92 5.91
CA THR A 106 -31.53 12.53 5.42
C THR A 106 -30.48 12.45 4.31
N LEU A 107 -30.50 13.38 3.33
CA LEU A 107 -29.51 13.41 2.24
C LEU A 107 -28.10 13.71 2.74
N LEU A 108 -27.91 14.70 3.63
CA LEU A 108 -26.59 15.00 4.21
C LEU A 108 -26.03 13.82 5.04
N ASN A 109 -26.87 13.11 5.77
CA ASN A 109 -26.45 11.93 6.52
C ASN A 109 -26.08 10.77 5.60
N LEU A 110 -26.81 10.58 4.50
CA LEU A 110 -26.49 9.56 3.50
C LEU A 110 -25.17 9.87 2.83
N ASP A 111 -24.96 11.10 2.38
CA ASP A 111 -23.73 11.58 1.75
C ASP A 111 -22.52 11.31 2.65
N ALA A 112 -22.54 11.79 3.90
CA ALA A 112 -21.47 11.54 4.86
C ALA A 112 -21.22 10.04 5.15
N ALA A 113 -22.29 9.22 5.15
CA ALA A 113 -22.17 7.77 5.34
C ALA A 113 -21.53 7.09 4.13
N LEU A 114 -21.82 7.53 2.91
CA LEU A 114 -21.23 7.02 1.68
C LEU A 114 -19.74 7.43 1.57
N GLU A 115 -19.41 8.71 1.81
CA GLU A 115 -18.02 9.18 1.85
C GLU A 115 -17.17 8.38 2.83
N LYS A 116 -17.67 8.18 4.06
CA LYS A 116 -16.97 7.37 5.06
C LYS A 116 -16.75 5.94 4.60
N ARG A 117 -17.69 5.38 3.85
CA ARG A 117 -17.60 4.03 3.30
C ARG A 117 -16.59 3.94 2.16
N GLU A 118 -16.57 4.91 1.26
CA GLU A 118 -15.61 4.98 0.15
C GLU A 118 -14.17 5.09 0.62
N GLN A 119 -13.95 5.77 1.76
CA GLN A 119 -12.64 5.83 2.43
C GLN A 119 -12.26 4.52 3.12
N GLY A 120 -13.21 3.62 3.35
CA GLY A 120 -12.99 2.32 3.96
C GLY A 120 -12.68 1.25 2.90
N CYS A 121 -11.52 0.58 3.05
CA CYS A 121 -11.19 -0.58 2.24
C CYS A 121 -10.29 -1.52 3.03
N LEU A 122 -10.72 -2.77 3.18
CA LEU A 122 -9.95 -3.76 3.94
C LEU A 122 -8.59 -4.07 3.30
N ILE A 123 -8.51 -4.07 1.97
CA ILE A 123 -7.25 -4.27 1.27
C ILE A 123 -6.33 -3.07 1.48
N CYS A 124 -6.83 -1.84 1.29
CA CYS A 124 -6.03 -0.62 1.53
C CYS A 124 -5.49 -0.56 2.96
N GLN A 125 -6.31 -0.93 3.97
CA GLN A 125 -5.88 -0.98 5.36
C GLN A 125 -4.72 -1.98 5.56
N ARG A 126 -4.85 -3.20 5.05
CA ARG A 126 -3.81 -4.24 5.14
C ARG A 126 -2.54 -3.85 4.37
N MET A 127 -2.71 -3.21 3.20
CA MET A 127 -1.60 -2.69 2.40
C MET A 127 -0.84 -1.60 3.16
N LYS A 128 -1.56 -0.65 3.75
CA LYS A 128 -0.97 0.41 4.56
C LYS A 128 -0.20 -0.15 5.76
N ASP A 129 -0.81 -1.08 6.51
CA ASP A 129 -0.17 -1.70 7.68
C ASP A 129 1.11 -2.44 7.28
N ARG A 130 1.13 -3.09 6.12
CA ARG A 130 2.31 -3.81 5.61
C ARG A 130 3.39 -2.83 5.15
N LEU A 131 3.01 -1.77 4.44
CA LEU A 131 3.93 -0.70 4.03
C LEU A 131 4.60 -0.05 5.26
N ASP A 132 3.82 0.28 6.28
CA ASP A 132 4.33 0.87 7.52
C ASP A 132 5.39 -0.06 8.17
N ARG A 133 5.14 -1.38 8.21
CA ARG A 133 6.11 -2.36 8.74
C ARG A 133 7.39 -2.45 7.89
N TYR A 134 7.29 -2.52 6.56
CA TYR A 134 8.46 -2.52 5.69
C TYR A 134 9.29 -1.24 5.88
N CYS A 135 8.63 -0.08 5.81
CA CYS A 135 9.29 1.21 5.93
C CYS A 135 9.84 1.48 7.34
N PHE A 136 9.30 0.87 8.40
CA PHE A 136 9.87 0.90 9.75
C PHE A 136 11.07 -0.04 9.87
N THR A 137 11.01 -1.23 9.29
CA THR A 137 12.07 -2.25 9.38
C THR A 137 13.39 -1.77 8.76
N ILE A 138 13.35 -1.00 7.67
CA ILE A 138 14.54 -0.49 6.99
C ILE A 138 15.41 0.38 7.91
N PRO A 139 14.95 1.50 8.47
CA PRO A 139 15.78 2.31 9.37
C PRO A 139 16.12 1.56 10.66
N TYR A 140 15.25 0.68 11.16
CA TYR A 140 15.55 -0.15 12.31
C TYR A 140 16.78 -1.04 12.07
N LEU A 141 16.80 -1.81 10.98
CA LEU A 141 17.93 -2.67 10.61
C LEU A 141 19.20 -1.83 10.31
N TRP A 142 19.05 -0.71 9.64
CA TRP A 142 20.15 0.22 9.36
C TRP A 142 20.82 0.70 10.65
N GLY A 143 20.04 0.97 11.70
CA GLY A 143 20.56 1.38 12.99
C GLY A 143 21.18 0.26 13.82
N GLN A 144 20.75 -1.00 13.64
CA GLN A 144 21.17 -2.15 14.46
C GLN A 144 22.24 -3.02 13.79
N GLU A 145 22.21 -3.13 12.45
CA GLU A 145 23.01 -4.11 11.71
C GLU A 145 23.99 -3.45 10.73
N PRO A 146 25.32 -3.46 11.01
CA PRO A 146 26.32 -2.88 10.11
C PRO A 146 26.30 -3.48 8.70
N GLN A 147 25.95 -4.76 8.59
CA GLN A 147 25.85 -5.45 7.29
C GLN A 147 24.67 -4.93 6.48
N PHE A 148 23.52 -4.66 7.13
CA PHE A 148 22.38 -4.07 6.47
C PHE A 148 22.67 -2.63 6.01
N ARG A 149 23.36 -1.84 6.84
CA ARG A 149 23.80 -0.48 6.47
C ARG A 149 24.64 -0.51 5.18
N LYS A 150 25.60 -1.43 5.09
CA LYS A 150 26.43 -1.60 3.89
C LYS A 150 25.60 -1.99 2.65
N ALA A 151 24.68 -2.94 2.80
CA ALA A 151 23.78 -3.35 1.71
C ALA A 151 22.86 -2.19 1.27
N PHE A 152 22.35 -1.41 2.22
CA PHE A 152 21.55 -0.20 1.97
C PHE A 152 22.32 0.83 1.13
N GLU A 153 23.55 1.13 1.48
CA GLU A 153 24.41 2.09 0.76
C GLU A 153 24.75 1.61 -0.66
N GLN A 154 24.74 0.31 -0.91
CA GLN A 154 25.02 -0.30 -2.22
C GLN A 154 23.77 -0.53 -3.06
N SER A 155 22.58 -0.34 -2.50
CA SER A 155 21.31 -0.55 -3.21
C SER A 155 21.03 0.53 -4.25
N LYS A 156 20.04 0.29 -5.10
CA LYS A 156 19.54 1.28 -6.07
C LYS A 156 18.60 2.34 -5.45
N GLY A 157 18.33 2.26 -4.14
CA GLY A 157 17.47 3.21 -3.44
C GLY A 157 15.98 2.90 -3.56
N PHE A 158 15.18 3.94 -3.60
CA PHE A 158 13.72 3.85 -3.53
C PHE A 158 13.06 4.90 -4.44
N CYS A 159 11.82 4.67 -4.84
CA CYS A 159 11.04 5.73 -5.47
C CYS A 159 10.77 6.87 -4.45
N LEU A 160 10.51 8.07 -4.92
CA LEU A 160 10.31 9.25 -4.06
C LEU A 160 9.18 9.08 -3.04
N HIS A 161 8.10 8.38 -3.42
CA HIS A 161 7.00 8.08 -2.52
C HIS A 161 7.45 7.23 -1.32
N HIS A 162 8.16 6.12 -1.57
CA HIS A 162 8.65 5.25 -0.50
C HIS A 162 9.81 5.89 0.29
N THR A 163 10.65 6.70 -0.33
CA THR A 163 11.67 7.50 0.37
C THR A 163 11.04 8.38 1.45
N ALA A 164 9.98 9.12 1.10
CA ALA A 164 9.26 9.95 2.08
C ALA A 164 8.63 9.13 3.20
N HIS A 165 8.11 7.93 2.89
CA HIS A 165 7.54 7.04 3.89
C HIS A 165 8.60 6.47 4.84
N ILE A 166 9.73 6.00 4.31
CA ILE A 166 10.88 5.50 5.09
C ILE A 166 11.42 6.59 6.03
N LEU A 167 11.59 7.84 5.52
CA LEU A 167 12.01 8.97 6.36
C LEU A 167 11.03 9.22 7.52
N ARG A 168 9.73 9.20 7.25
CA ARG A 168 8.73 9.36 8.31
C ARG A 168 8.84 8.25 9.36
N MET A 169 9.00 6.99 8.93
CA MET A 169 9.10 5.85 9.85
C MET A 169 10.44 5.82 10.61
N SER A 170 11.50 6.45 10.09
CA SER A 170 12.77 6.57 10.81
C SER A 170 12.66 7.38 12.09
N LEU A 171 11.70 8.31 12.18
CA LEU A 171 11.43 9.08 13.39
C LEU A 171 10.93 8.20 14.55
N GLU A 172 10.35 7.05 14.25
CA GLU A 172 9.89 6.08 15.25
C GLU A 172 10.91 4.95 15.50
N ALA A 173 11.76 4.65 14.51
CA ALA A 173 12.70 3.54 14.55
C ALA A 173 14.06 3.89 15.17
N LEU A 174 14.49 5.15 15.10
CA LEU A 174 15.84 5.60 15.43
C LEU A 174 15.81 6.72 16.49
N ASP A 175 16.91 6.88 17.23
CA ASP A 175 17.14 8.05 18.08
C ASP A 175 17.56 9.29 17.29
N GLY A 176 17.56 10.47 17.92
CA GLY A 176 17.78 11.73 17.23
C GLY A 176 19.14 11.88 16.54
N LYS A 177 20.18 11.18 16.99
CA LYS A 177 21.50 11.17 16.32
C LYS A 177 21.47 10.25 15.11
N GLN A 178 20.97 9.03 15.31
CA GLN A 178 20.83 8.05 14.26
C GLN A 178 19.87 8.52 13.14
N GLN A 179 18.81 9.26 13.48
CA GLN A 179 17.89 9.86 12.49
C GLN A 179 18.61 10.79 11.52
N LYS A 180 19.50 11.65 12.04
CA LYS A 180 20.29 12.58 11.20
C LYS A 180 21.25 11.81 10.29
N GLU A 181 21.95 10.83 10.83
CA GLU A 181 22.89 9.98 10.07
C GLU A 181 22.15 9.19 8.98
N PHE A 182 21.02 8.59 9.31
CA PHE A 182 20.18 7.85 8.38
C PHE A 182 19.64 8.75 7.26
N ALA A 183 19.11 9.93 7.60
CA ALA A 183 18.59 10.88 6.63
C ALA A 183 19.66 11.35 5.64
N ALA A 184 20.88 11.60 6.12
CA ALA A 184 22.01 11.95 5.27
C ALA A 184 22.40 10.79 4.33
N SER A 185 22.51 9.55 4.86
CA SER A 185 22.81 8.35 4.08
C SER A 185 21.74 8.08 3.01
N LEU A 186 20.45 8.23 3.36
CA LEU A 186 19.35 8.06 2.42
C LEU A 186 19.35 9.16 1.33
N ALA A 187 19.64 10.41 1.70
CA ALA A 187 19.74 11.51 0.73
C ALA A 187 20.88 11.28 -0.28
N GLU A 188 22.04 10.86 0.19
CA GLU A 188 23.19 10.51 -0.68
C GLU A 188 22.86 9.34 -1.62
N LEU A 189 22.22 8.29 -1.10
CA LEU A 189 21.75 7.16 -1.89
C LEU A 189 20.80 7.61 -3.00
N GLN A 190 19.81 8.45 -2.66
CA GLN A 190 18.81 8.94 -3.61
C GLN A 190 19.41 9.86 -4.67
N GLN A 191 20.34 10.77 -4.28
CA GLN A 191 21.02 11.63 -5.24
C GLN A 191 21.81 10.81 -6.27
N ARG A 192 22.62 9.86 -5.80
CA ARG A 192 23.38 8.96 -6.67
C ARG A 192 22.48 8.17 -7.63
N ASN A 193 21.32 7.70 -7.14
CA ASN A 193 20.38 6.98 -7.98
C ASN A 193 19.70 7.86 -9.03
N LEU A 194 19.31 9.08 -8.67
CA LEU A 194 18.77 10.06 -9.62
C LEU A 194 19.79 10.45 -10.69
N ASP A 195 21.05 10.65 -10.32
CA ASP A 195 22.13 10.95 -11.26
C ASP A 195 22.38 9.80 -12.25
N ARG A 196 22.32 8.55 -11.75
CA ARG A 196 22.40 7.35 -12.59
C ARG A 196 21.26 7.28 -13.60
N ILE A 197 20.02 7.43 -13.14
CA ILE A 197 18.83 7.38 -14.02
C ILE A 197 18.88 8.53 -15.05
N ALA A 198 19.28 9.73 -14.65
CA ALA A 198 19.42 10.84 -15.57
C ALA A 198 20.47 10.56 -16.66
N SER A 199 21.60 9.95 -16.29
CA SER A 199 22.66 9.55 -17.24
C SER A 199 22.15 8.46 -18.21
N ASP A 200 21.42 7.47 -17.72
CA ASP A 200 20.83 6.41 -18.55
C ASP A 200 19.84 6.98 -19.57
N LEU A 201 19.02 7.95 -19.17
CA LEU A 201 18.08 8.63 -20.07
C LEU A 201 18.81 9.44 -21.17
N VAL A 202 19.89 10.17 -20.82
CA VAL A 202 20.72 10.89 -21.79
C VAL A 202 21.31 9.90 -22.81
N TYR A 203 21.86 8.78 -22.33
CA TYR A 203 22.40 7.75 -23.20
C TYR A 203 21.34 7.20 -24.17
N MET A 204 20.14 6.89 -23.69
CA MET A 204 19.03 6.42 -24.54
C MET A 204 18.65 7.46 -25.61
N ILE A 205 18.57 8.75 -25.25
CA ILE A 205 18.22 9.82 -26.19
C ILE A 205 19.29 9.97 -27.28
N GLU A 206 20.57 9.87 -26.92
CA GLU A 206 21.68 9.97 -27.88
C GLU A 206 21.69 8.78 -28.84
N HIS A 207 21.46 7.56 -28.35
CA HIS A 207 21.35 6.36 -29.20
C HIS A 207 20.17 6.43 -30.15
N TYR A 208 19.00 6.84 -29.68
CA TYR A 208 17.81 7.02 -30.52
C TYR A 208 18.07 8.04 -31.65
N LYS A 209 18.77 9.13 -31.35
CA LYS A 209 19.14 10.13 -32.37
C LYS A 209 20.14 9.58 -33.42
N SER A 210 21.06 8.69 -33.03
CA SER A 210 22.03 8.08 -33.92
C SER A 210 21.39 7.05 -34.86
N GLU A 211 20.45 6.25 -34.38
CA GLU A 211 19.68 5.28 -35.19
C GLU A 211 18.82 5.97 -36.23
N ASN A 212 18.16 7.08 -35.88
CA ASN A 212 17.33 7.85 -36.83
C ASN A 212 18.14 8.69 -37.81
N ARG A 213 19.47 8.86 -37.64
CA ARG A 213 20.34 9.50 -38.64
C ARG A 213 20.86 8.53 -39.68
N ALA A 214 20.76 7.23 -39.41
CA ALA A 214 21.21 6.17 -40.33
C ALA A 214 20.08 5.60 -41.22
N ALA A 215 18.84 6.07 -41.04
CA ALA A 215 17.66 5.78 -41.85
C ALA A 215 17.33 7.00 -42.76
#